data_0febbdca76f90204a84e5247f2234b73
#
_entry.id   0febbdca76f90204a84e5247f2234b73
#
_cell.length_a   1.000
_cell.length_b   1.000
_cell.length_c   1.000
_cell.angle_alpha   90.00
_cell.angle_beta   90.00
_cell.angle_gamma   90.00
#
_symmetry.space_group_name_H-M   'P 1'
#
loop_
_entity.id
_entity.type
_entity.pdbx_description
1 polymer ?
#
loop_
_entity_poly.entity_id
_entity_poly.type
_entity_poly.pdbx_seq_one_letter_code
_entity_poly.pdbx_strand_id
1 'polypeptide(L)'
;RQLQKHQVGLAWNEVSRRYVDSTPEFYSPPEWRRRAVDKKQGSMSEPIASQSIANGIMKDAYAASLKAYGMLLRLTAKPRHTIEPTEIGTYNIYPYEEICPEQARMVLPQATMTSWYWSGSLYAFSRVCNLRLKEDAQAETREVAQSISNHCAIEFPISWKNLIQG
;
A
#
# COMPACT_ATOMS: atom_id res chain seq x y z
N ARG A 1 -1.77 3.24 6.19
CA ARG A 1 -1.20 4.23 7.13
C ARG A 1 -1.97 4.37 8.44
N GLN A 2 -3.31 4.29 8.46
CA GLN A 2 -4.07 4.40 9.72
C GLN A 2 -3.75 3.25 10.69
N LEU A 3 -3.62 2.04 10.21
CA LEU A 3 -3.30 0.87 11.03
C LEU A 3 -1.86 0.93 11.58
N GLN A 4 -0.90 1.38 10.78
CA GLN A 4 0.51 1.50 11.20
C GLN A 4 0.76 2.48 12.35
N LYS A 5 -0.21 3.34 12.67
CA LYS A 5 -0.12 4.23 13.85
C LYS A 5 -0.30 3.49 15.17
N HIS A 6 -0.84 2.28 15.13
CA HIS A 6 -1.01 1.45 16.31
C HIS A 6 0.25 0.64 16.55
N GLN A 7 1.11 1.11 17.45
CA GLN A 7 2.41 0.49 17.73
C GLN A 7 2.49 -0.12 19.12
N VAL A 8 1.78 0.43 20.09
CA VAL A 8 1.88 -0.02 21.49
C VAL A 8 1.31 -1.44 21.65
N GLY A 9 2.17 -2.38 22.02
CA GLY A 9 1.84 -3.79 22.18
C GLY A 9 1.64 -4.55 20.88
N LEU A 10 2.09 -3.98 19.75
CA LEU A 10 1.97 -4.54 18.40
C LEU A 10 3.33 -4.52 17.70
N ALA A 11 3.64 -5.58 16.97
CA ALA A 11 4.82 -5.70 16.12
C ALA A 11 4.41 -5.92 14.68
N TRP A 12 5.08 -5.23 13.76
CA TRP A 12 4.88 -5.30 12.32
C TRP A 12 6.05 -6.02 11.66
N ASN A 13 5.74 -6.95 10.78
CA ASN A 13 6.70 -7.58 9.91
C ASN A 13 6.17 -7.51 8.47
N GLU A 14 6.64 -6.54 7.70
CA GLU A 14 6.16 -6.22 6.36
C GLU A 14 7.11 -6.77 5.29
N VAL A 15 6.52 -7.27 4.21
CA VAL A 15 7.26 -7.60 2.99
C VAL A 15 7.75 -6.30 2.35
N SER A 16 9.04 -6.07 2.40
CA SER A 16 9.62 -4.83 1.90
C SER A 16 9.97 -4.91 0.41
N ARG A 17 9.44 -3.97 -0.36
CA ARG A 17 9.82 -3.81 -1.78
C ARG A 17 11.26 -3.31 -1.99
N ARG A 18 12.03 -3.15 -0.94
CA ARG A 18 13.48 -2.95 -1.08
C ARG A 18 14.19 -4.19 -1.60
N TYR A 19 13.59 -5.37 -1.37
CA TYR A 19 14.17 -6.67 -1.66
C TYR A 19 13.31 -7.52 -2.61
N VAL A 20 12.19 -6.97 -3.10
CA VAL A 20 11.22 -7.68 -3.94
C VAL A 20 11.01 -6.90 -5.22
N ASP A 21 11.38 -7.48 -6.34
CA ASP A 21 11.28 -6.95 -7.71
C ASP A 21 10.11 -7.54 -8.51
N SER A 22 9.26 -8.33 -7.86
CA SER A 22 8.00 -8.75 -8.47
C SER A 22 7.16 -7.55 -8.92
N THR A 23 6.34 -7.74 -9.94
CA THR A 23 5.44 -6.70 -10.43
C THR A 23 4.55 -6.17 -9.29
N PRO A 24 4.55 -4.86 -9.03
CA PRO A 24 3.67 -4.28 -8.03
C PRO A 24 2.21 -4.43 -8.38
N GLU A 25 1.39 -4.74 -7.38
CA GLU A 25 -0.06 -4.69 -7.47
C GLU A 25 -0.57 -3.41 -6.82
N PHE A 26 -1.69 -2.87 -7.32
CA PHE A 26 -2.30 -1.66 -6.81
C PHE A 26 -3.72 -1.89 -6.33
N TYR A 27 -4.03 -1.32 -5.19
CA TYR A 27 -5.39 -1.30 -4.67
C TYR A 27 -6.27 -0.39 -5.52
N SER A 28 -7.43 -0.89 -5.92
CA SER A 28 -8.52 -0.10 -6.46
C SER A 28 -9.75 -0.29 -5.56
N PRO A 29 -10.37 0.78 -5.09
CA PRO A 29 -11.56 0.65 -4.27
C PRO A 29 -12.70 0.05 -5.12
N PRO A 30 -13.55 -0.80 -4.54
CA PRO A 30 -14.71 -1.32 -5.24
C PRO A 30 -15.68 -0.20 -5.66
N GLU A 31 -15.62 0.91 -4.92
CA GLU A 31 -16.51 2.05 -5.10
C GLU A 31 -15.82 3.35 -4.67
N TRP A 32 -15.90 4.38 -5.51
CA TRP A 32 -15.46 5.74 -5.20
C TRP A 32 -16.57 6.49 -4.46
N ARG A 33 -16.28 6.97 -3.27
CA ARG A 33 -17.23 7.64 -2.38
C ARG A 33 -17.06 9.15 -2.44
N ARG A 34 -18.17 9.86 -2.16
CA ARG A 34 -18.17 11.32 -2.04
C ARG A 34 -17.34 11.79 -0.86
N ARG A 35 -16.77 12.97 -0.99
CA ARG A 35 -16.14 13.67 0.12
C ARG A 35 -17.22 14.09 1.14
N ALA A 36 -16.95 13.86 2.42
CA ALA A 36 -17.79 14.41 3.48
C ALA A 36 -17.64 15.93 3.54
N VAL A 37 -18.75 16.64 3.64
CA VAL A 37 -18.80 18.12 3.63
C VAL A 37 -18.42 18.67 4.99
N ASP A 38 -18.84 18.01 6.06
CA ASP A 38 -18.79 18.44 7.45
C ASP A 38 -17.71 17.74 8.30
N LYS A 39 -16.96 16.82 7.70
CA LYS A 39 -15.93 16.03 8.39
C LYS A 39 -14.55 16.26 7.78
N LYS A 40 -13.55 16.47 8.63
CA LYS A 40 -12.13 16.56 8.19
C LYS A 40 -11.59 15.24 7.66
N GLN A 41 -12.13 14.11 8.09
CA GLN A 41 -11.74 12.75 7.74
C GLN A 41 -12.98 11.91 7.43
N GLY A 42 -12.78 10.89 6.60
CA GLY A 42 -13.86 10.01 6.17
C GLY A 42 -14.50 10.42 4.85
N SER A 43 -15.37 9.58 4.38
CA SER A 43 -16.18 9.75 3.17
C SER A 43 -17.65 9.58 3.51
N MET A 44 -18.52 10.09 2.68
CA MET A 44 -19.93 9.73 2.72
C MET A 44 -20.09 8.26 2.33
N SER A 45 -21.17 7.64 2.75
CA SER A 45 -21.52 6.28 2.31
C SER A 45 -21.94 6.22 0.84
N GLU A 46 -22.36 7.35 0.28
CA GLU A 46 -22.85 7.44 -1.08
C GLU A 46 -21.71 7.46 -2.10
N PRO A 47 -21.84 6.67 -3.18
CA PRO A 47 -20.88 6.69 -4.27
C PRO A 47 -20.96 7.98 -5.10
N ILE A 48 -19.86 8.30 -5.79
CA ILE A 48 -19.89 9.32 -6.83
C ILE A 48 -20.60 8.78 -8.10
N ALA A 49 -21.24 9.66 -8.86
CA ALA A 49 -21.87 9.26 -10.12
C ALA A 49 -20.85 8.85 -11.21
N SER A 50 -19.67 9.46 -11.22
CA SER A 50 -18.65 9.28 -12.28
C SER A 50 -17.63 8.19 -11.96
N GLN A 51 -18.08 7.00 -11.54
CA GLN A 51 -17.22 5.86 -11.18
C GLN A 51 -16.26 5.47 -12.32
N SER A 52 -16.75 5.41 -13.56
CA SER A 52 -15.95 5.04 -14.73
C SER A 52 -14.82 6.02 -15.02
N ILE A 53 -15.07 7.31 -14.83
CA ILE A 53 -14.05 8.36 -15.03
C ILE A 53 -12.95 8.22 -13.97
N ALA A 54 -13.32 8.07 -12.71
CA ALA A 54 -12.36 7.89 -11.62
C ALA A 54 -11.51 6.62 -11.82
N ASN A 55 -12.14 5.51 -12.22
CA ASN A 55 -11.44 4.27 -12.56
C ASN A 55 -10.47 4.45 -13.74
N GLY A 56 -10.87 5.19 -14.78
CA GLY A 56 -10.02 5.50 -15.94
C GLY A 56 -8.77 6.27 -15.52
N ILE A 57 -8.93 7.35 -14.77
CA ILE A 57 -7.82 8.19 -14.27
C ILE A 57 -6.84 7.34 -13.45
N MET A 58 -7.35 6.50 -12.55
CA MET A 58 -6.49 5.65 -11.71
C MET A 58 -5.76 4.58 -12.51
N LYS A 59 -6.44 3.95 -13.47
CA LYS A 59 -5.82 2.98 -14.38
C LYS A 59 -4.65 3.58 -15.14
N ASP A 60 -4.81 4.78 -15.68
CA ASP A 60 -3.76 5.48 -16.42
C ASP A 60 -2.58 5.85 -15.49
N ALA A 61 -2.86 6.33 -14.30
CA ALA A 61 -1.85 6.64 -13.29
C ALA A 61 -1.05 5.39 -12.88
N TYR A 62 -1.73 4.25 -12.68
CA TYR A 62 -1.07 2.99 -12.35
C TYR A 62 -0.21 2.47 -13.50
N ALA A 63 -0.71 2.54 -14.72
CA ALA A 63 0.05 2.14 -15.91
C ALA A 63 1.32 2.99 -16.09
N ALA A 64 1.22 4.31 -15.91
CA ALA A 64 2.35 5.22 -15.98
C ALA A 64 3.39 4.91 -14.88
N SER A 65 2.93 4.65 -13.65
CA SER A 65 3.79 4.30 -12.52
C SER A 65 4.52 2.97 -12.74
N LEU A 66 3.82 1.92 -13.20
CA LEU A 66 4.44 0.63 -13.53
C LEU A 66 5.47 0.76 -14.65
N LYS A 67 5.14 1.54 -15.68
CA LYS A 67 6.09 1.81 -16.77
C LYS A 67 7.35 2.50 -16.25
N ALA A 68 7.20 3.54 -15.44
CA ALA A 68 8.33 4.27 -14.86
C ALA A 68 9.17 3.36 -13.95
N TYR A 69 8.54 2.56 -13.09
CA TYR A 69 9.22 1.60 -12.23
C TYR A 69 10.03 0.57 -13.03
N GLY A 70 9.40 -0.03 -14.06
CA GLY A 70 10.06 -0.98 -14.93
C GLY A 70 11.20 -0.34 -15.75
N MET A 71 11.09 0.94 -16.14
CA MET A 71 12.19 1.66 -16.80
C MET A 71 13.36 1.87 -15.85
N LEU A 72 13.11 2.30 -14.62
CA LEU A 72 14.15 2.50 -13.60
C LEU A 72 14.90 1.20 -13.30
N LEU A 73 14.19 0.09 -13.12
CA LEU A 73 14.81 -1.21 -12.92
C LEU A 73 15.58 -1.72 -14.15
N ARG A 74 15.17 -1.33 -15.38
CA ARG A 74 15.88 -1.73 -16.61
C ARG A 74 17.11 -0.89 -16.89
N LEU A 75 17.24 0.29 -16.32
CA LEU A 75 18.49 1.04 -16.36
C LEU A 75 19.62 0.23 -15.71
N THR A 76 19.26 -0.76 -14.89
CA THR A 76 20.19 -1.72 -14.30
C THR A 76 20.57 -2.87 -15.24
N ALA A 77 19.79 -3.09 -16.32
CA ALA A 77 20.08 -4.16 -17.26
C ALA A 77 21.30 -3.81 -18.12
N LYS A 78 22.18 -4.80 -18.31
CA LYS A 78 23.42 -4.74 -19.10
C LYS A 78 23.26 -3.79 -20.29
N PRO A 79 24.21 -2.85 -20.50
CA PRO A 79 24.24 -2.11 -21.75
C PRO A 79 24.23 -3.15 -22.87
N ARG A 80 23.25 -3.07 -23.75
CA ARG A 80 23.33 -3.80 -25.01
C ARG A 80 24.55 -3.23 -25.70
N HIS A 81 25.61 -4.01 -25.76
CA HIS A 81 26.77 -3.70 -26.57
C HIS A 81 26.34 -3.64 -28.03
N THR A 82 25.96 -2.47 -28.47
CA THR A 82 26.07 -2.09 -29.85
C THR A 82 26.69 -0.70 -29.84
N ILE A 83 27.95 -0.67 -29.49
CA ILE A 83 28.80 0.45 -29.86
C ILE A 83 29.45 0.00 -31.13
N GLU A 84 28.90 0.43 -32.27
CA GLU A 84 29.65 0.46 -33.51
C GLU A 84 30.87 1.34 -33.25
N PRO A 85 32.10 0.87 -33.59
CA PRO A 85 33.30 1.70 -33.44
C PRO A 85 33.18 2.87 -34.40
N THR A 86 33.00 4.06 -33.89
CA THR A 86 33.25 5.26 -34.67
C THR A 86 34.75 5.49 -34.71
N GLU A 87 35.27 5.96 -35.86
CA GLU A 87 36.70 6.12 -36.15
C GLU A 87 37.46 7.08 -35.24
N ILE A 88 36.86 7.62 -34.24
CA ILE A 88 37.46 8.64 -33.35
C ILE A 88 37.21 8.26 -31.87
N GLY A 89 38.21 7.66 -31.26
CA GLY A 89 38.52 7.90 -29.86
C GLY A 89 37.75 7.09 -28.80
N THR A 90 38.36 6.99 -27.72
CA THR A 90 38.07 6.47 -26.41
C THR A 90 36.59 6.32 -26.05
N TYR A 91 36.17 5.09 -25.89
CA TYR A 91 34.86 4.74 -25.35
C TYR A 91 34.88 4.87 -23.82
N ASN A 92 34.03 5.73 -23.28
CA ASN A 92 33.71 5.69 -21.88
C ASN A 92 32.76 4.51 -21.64
N ILE A 93 33.30 3.38 -21.24
CA ILE A 93 32.50 2.30 -20.66
C ILE A 93 32.11 2.79 -19.27
N TYR A 94 30.90 3.33 -19.15
CA TYR A 94 30.32 3.59 -17.83
C TYR A 94 30.13 2.22 -17.17
N PRO A 95 30.70 1.98 -15.99
CA PRO A 95 30.35 0.82 -15.20
C PRO A 95 28.84 0.83 -14.95
N TYR A 96 28.25 -0.34 -14.86
CA TYR A 96 26.82 -0.51 -14.61
C TYR A 96 26.35 0.37 -13.46
N GLU A 97 25.55 1.37 -13.76
CA GLU A 97 24.86 2.16 -12.76
C GLU A 97 23.55 1.42 -12.46
N GLU A 98 23.54 0.64 -11.41
CA GLU A 98 22.33 -0.06 -10.97
C GLU A 98 21.52 0.86 -10.06
N ILE A 99 20.29 1.19 -10.47
CA ILE A 99 19.33 1.82 -9.56
C ILE A 99 18.77 0.75 -8.64
N CYS A 100 19.04 0.86 -7.35
CA CYS A 100 18.54 -0.11 -6.40
C CYS A 100 17.00 -0.07 -6.33
N PRO A 101 16.33 -1.22 -6.12
CA PRO A 101 14.87 -1.29 -5.98
C PRO A 101 14.33 -0.35 -4.90
N GLU A 102 15.13 -0.07 -3.88
CA GLU A 102 14.82 0.88 -2.82
C GLU A 102 14.56 2.30 -3.33
N GLN A 103 15.30 2.74 -4.36
CA GLN A 103 15.09 4.03 -5.00
C GLN A 103 14.05 3.94 -6.14
N ALA A 104 14.10 2.90 -6.95
CA ALA A 104 13.16 2.71 -8.05
C ALA A 104 11.70 2.72 -7.57
N ARG A 105 11.41 2.15 -6.40
CA ARG A 105 10.06 2.13 -5.81
C ARG A 105 9.47 3.52 -5.48
N MET A 106 10.28 4.59 -5.50
CA MET A 106 9.81 5.95 -5.23
C MET A 106 8.74 6.44 -6.21
N VAL A 107 8.71 5.87 -7.42
CA VAL A 107 7.68 6.20 -8.43
C VAL A 107 6.38 5.43 -8.23
N LEU A 108 6.32 4.47 -7.30
CA LEU A 108 5.13 3.69 -7.04
C LEU A 108 4.10 4.50 -6.24
N PRO A 109 2.80 4.42 -6.59
CA PRO A 109 1.75 5.15 -5.90
C PRO A 109 1.53 4.62 -4.49
N GLN A 110 0.89 5.43 -3.66
CA GLN A 110 0.53 5.05 -2.29
C GLN A 110 -0.42 3.84 -2.22
N ALA A 111 -1.13 3.55 -3.30
CA ALA A 111 -2.02 2.41 -3.44
C ALA A 111 -1.28 1.09 -3.71
N THR A 112 0.06 1.08 -3.71
CA THR A 112 0.84 -0.14 -3.87
C THR A 112 0.51 -1.13 -2.75
N MET A 113 0.11 -2.33 -3.15
CA MET A 113 -0.21 -3.41 -2.21
C MET A 113 1.05 -3.95 -1.55
N THR A 114 0.91 -4.30 -0.30
CA THR A 114 1.94 -4.98 0.49
C THR A 114 1.29 -6.00 1.40
N SER A 115 2.08 -6.94 1.90
CA SER A 115 1.64 -7.92 2.88
C SER A 115 2.46 -7.78 4.15
N TRP A 116 1.83 -7.97 5.28
CA TRP A 116 2.53 -7.96 6.57
C TRP A 116 1.90 -8.95 7.55
N TYR A 117 2.73 -9.40 8.48
CA TYR A 117 2.26 -10.02 9.69
C TYR A 117 2.14 -8.97 10.79
N TRP A 118 1.04 -8.98 11.49
CA TRP A 118 0.78 -8.09 12.61
C TRP A 118 0.56 -8.91 13.86
N SER A 119 1.50 -8.85 14.79
CA SER A 119 1.48 -9.64 16.03
C SER A 119 1.32 -8.72 17.22
N GLY A 120 0.58 -9.18 18.24
CA GLY A 120 0.42 -8.40 19.44
C GLY A 120 -0.48 -9.07 20.47
N SER A 121 -0.66 -8.39 21.60
CA SER A 121 -1.56 -8.85 22.64
C SER A 121 -3.03 -8.64 22.26
N LEU A 122 -3.91 -9.46 22.80
CA LEU A 122 -5.36 -9.31 22.62
C LEU A 122 -5.85 -7.92 23.06
N TYR A 123 -5.27 -7.37 24.11
CA TYR A 123 -5.54 -6.00 24.57
C TYR A 123 -5.11 -4.95 23.54
N ALA A 124 -3.96 -5.13 22.90
CA ALA A 124 -3.51 -4.17 21.87
C ALA A 124 -4.46 -4.18 20.66
N PHE A 125 -4.92 -5.35 20.22
CA PHE A 125 -5.91 -5.48 19.15
C PHE A 125 -7.28 -4.91 19.55
N SER A 126 -7.71 -5.05 20.79
CA SER A 126 -8.97 -4.45 21.25
C SER A 126 -8.91 -2.91 21.16
N ARG A 127 -7.78 -2.30 21.50
CA ARG A 127 -7.59 -0.84 21.33
C ARG A 127 -7.68 -0.40 19.86
N VAL A 128 -7.15 -1.21 18.94
CA VAL A 128 -7.31 -0.96 17.49
C VAL A 128 -8.79 -0.99 17.13
N CYS A 129 -9.50 -2.05 17.51
CA CYS A 129 -10.91 -2.24 17.19
C CYS A 129 -11.78 -1.13 17.79
N ASN A 130 -11.60 -0.81 19.07
CA ASN A 130 -12.35 0.25 19.75
C ASN A 130 -12.18 1.62 19.11
N LEU A 131 -11.03 1.87 18.47
CA LEU A 131 -10.79 3.13 17.75
C LEU A 131 -11.24 3.08 16.27
N ARG A 132 -11.05 1.94 15.60
CA ARG A 132 -11.23 1.84 14.14
C ARG A 132 -12.59 1.33 13.69
N LEU A 133 -13.41 0.82 14.60
CA LEU A 133 -14.81 0.48 14.32
C LEU A 133 -15.73 1.72 14.34
N LYS A 134 -15.24 2.86 14.81
CA LYS A 134 -16.01 4.12 14.83
C LYS A 134 -16.31 4.62 13.41
N GLU A 135 -17.40 5.38 13.29
CA GLU A 135 -17.89 5.91 12.01
C GLU A 135 -16.91 6.87 11.31
N ASP A 136 -16.07 7.55 12.07
CA ASP A 136 -15.06 8.50 11.56
C ASP A 136 -13.80 7.82 11.03
N ALA A 137 -13.66 6.49 11.20
CA ALA A 137 -12.58 5.73 10.58
C ALA A 137 -12.83 5.53 9.09
N GLN A 138 -11.74 5.44 8.28
CA GLN A 138 -11.87 5.06 6.88
C GLN A 138 -12.55 3.69 6.74
N ALA A 139 -13.42 3.54 5.73
CA ALA A 139 -14.18 2.31 5.51
C ALA A 139 -13.27 1.08 5.39
N GLU A 140 -12.19 1.18 4.60
CA GLU A 140 -11.21 0.11 4.42
C GLU A 140 -10.53 -0.29 5.74
N THR A 141 -10.24 0.68 6.59
CA THR A 141 -9.67 0.42 7.92
C THR A 141 -10.68 -0.21 8.86
N ARG A 142 -11.95 0.18 8.74
CA ARG A 142 -13.06 -0.39 9.53
C ARG A 142 -13.32 -1.84 9.17
N GLU A 143 -13.26 -2.19 7.87
CA GLU A 143 -13.39 -3.57 7.40
C GLU A 143 -12.31 -4.48 8.00
N VAL A 144 -11.04 -4.03 8.01
CA VAL A 144 -9.94 -4.76 8.64
C VAL A 144 -10.18 -4.90 10.15
N ALA A 145 -10.58 -3.83 10.83
CA ALA A 145 -10.86 -3.88 12.26
C ALA A 145 -12.04 -4.82 12.59
N GLN A 146 -13.06 -4.86 11.73
CA GLN A 146 -14.20 -5.76 11.87
C GLN A 146 -13.77 -7.22 11.69
N SER A 147 -12.92 -7.50 10.71
CA SER A 147 -12.37 -8.85 10.50
C SER A 147 -11.56 -9.31 11.71
N ILE A 148 -10.70 -8.45 12.26
CA ILE A 148 -9.93 -8.74 13.48
C ILE A 148 -10.88 -9.02 14.65
N SER A 149 -11.88 -8.15 14.86
CA SER A 149 -12.83 -8.29 15.96
C SER A 149 -13.60 -9.60 15.89
N ASN A 150 -14.06 -9.99 14.71
CA ASN A 150 -14.78 -11.23 14.49
C ASN A 150 -13.90 -12.46 14.83
N HIS A 151 -12.66 -12.48 14.37
CA HIS A 151 -11.70 -13.56 14.68
C HIS A 151 -11.43 -13.66 16.19
N CYS A 152 -11.13 -12.52 16.81
CA CYS A 152 -10.88 -12.50 18.26
C CYS A 152 -12.09 -12.92 19.07
N ALA A 153 -13.31 -12.62 18.62
CA ALA A 153 -14.53 -13.05 19.29
C ALA A 153 -14.75 -14.59 19.23
N ILE A 154 -14.30 -15.22 18.14
CA ILE A 154 -14.36 -16.67 17.98
C ILE A 154 -13.30 -17.35 18.84
N GLU A 155 -12.05 -16.91 18.75
CA GLU A 155 -10.92 -17.56 19.41
C GLU A 155 -10.84 -17.26 20.92
N PHE A 156 -11.30 -16.09 21.34
CA PHE A 156 -11.20 -15.60 22.73
C PHE A 156 -12.52 -15.00 23.23
N PRO A 157 -13.65 -15.72 23.22
CA PRO A 157 -14.98 -15.14 23.42
C PRO A 157 -15.16 -14.41 24.75
N ILE A 158 -14.65 -14.96 25.82
CA ILE A 158 -14.79 -14.38 27.19
C ILE A 158 -13.91 -13.14 27.31
N SER A 159 -12.63 -13.25 26.96
CA SER A 159 -11.67 -12.15 27.08
C SER A 159 -12.02 -11.02 26.13
N TRP A 160 -12.39 -11.36 24.88
CA TRP A 160 -12.72 -10.34 23.88
C TRP A 160 -13.95 -9.53 24.23
N LYS A 161 -15.00 -10.20 24.72
CA LYS A 161 -16.21 -9.53 25.21
C LYS A 161 -15.93 -8.48 26.29
N ASN A 162 -14.95 -8.73 27.15
CA ASN A 162 -14.58 -7.81 28.23
C ASN A 162 -13.64 -6.67 27.77
N LEU A 163 -12.98 -6.82 26.61
CA LEU A 163 -12.03 -5.85 26.08
C LEU A 163 -12.64 -4.89 25.06
N ILE A 164 -13.69 -5.33 24.35
CA ILE A 164 -14.41 -4.48 23.41
C ILE A 164 -15.42 -3.65 24.17
N GLN A 165 -15.26 -2.34 24.11
CA GLN A 165 -16.24 -1.41 24.60
C GLN A 165 -17.35 -1.31 23.55
N GLY A 166 -18.56 -1.67 23.93
CA GLY A 166 -19.75 -1.49 23.12
C GLY A 166 -20.08 -0.01 22.85
#